data_f2ac6edc008637553bbb22ec3277b58c
#
_entry.id   f2ac6edc008637553bbb22ec3277b58c
#
_cell.length_a   1.000
_cell.length_b   1.000
_cell.length_c   1.000
_cell.angle_alpha   90.00
_cell.angle_beta   90.00
_cell.angle_gamma   90.00
#
_symmetry.space_group_name_H-M   'P 1'
#
loop_
_entity.id
_entity.type
_entity.pdbx_description
1 polymer ?
#
loop_
_entity_poly.entity_id
_entity_poly.type
_entity_poly.pdbx_seq_one_letter_code
_entity_poly.pdbx_strand_id
1 'polypeptide(L)'
;MASNAPVGKPTDMSAPHMPKVAGIDSTVPGPPHTTSPLPGVPAAASPSDEALPPGVLIQDRLASWVSDLTTLHELTERLIRTASLDEALREVLGAGAALVGARRGMAVLEPADGRGPTSTIGLGLAHSDLGTIETVPRSATSYGRLLDGLPDTGHPERVPDPIAIRDVRTEEGLDPRHREVAARLGYAASYALPLATEDAGRLGAVVWLYDEPAEPTDRQRHLIGLYGRFATEHLARLLQVERARVQVATVAEELLPSRLPRVPGVQLAFRHRTGPLGGGDWYDALPLPDGALGLAVGSVSGTGPSALAAMGRLRASLRAYAVMEGEDPVAVLSDLELLLRLTEPARSATALFAYAEPAQRRIVLAGAGHAPPLVIGDRRTEFVETSLSAPLGMLSCWEAPSVELSPAPGETVLLYTDGLLRRTGDAMDRAFARLHAAAASVPKADRGDPGAVADHVLRTLLPEGLDPAVDGEDVVLLAARFE
;
A
#
# COMPACT_ATOMS: atom_id res chain seq x y z
N MET A 1 35.59 51.13 -12.10
CA MET A 1 36.89 50.45 -12.09
C MET A 1 36.61 48.97 -12.12
N ALA A 2 36.90 48.38 -13.25
CA ALA A 2 36.72 46.97 -13.53
C ALA A 2 37.85 46.13 -12.95
N SER A 3 37.55 44.95 -12.45
CA SER A 3 38.54 43.89 -12.33
C SER A 3 37.93 42.56 -12.76
N ASN A 4 38.42 42.10 -13.88
CA ASN A 4 38.22 40.77 -14.44
C ASN A 4 38.99 39.73 -13.61
N ALA A 5 38.36 38.57 -13.34
CA ALA A 5 39.05 37.34 -12.99
C ALA A 5 38.56 36.19 -13.88
N PRO A 6 39.39 35.23 -14.26
CA PRO A 6 39.20 34.38 -15.43
C PRO A 6 38.41 33.11 -15.15
N VAL A 7 37.74 32.65 -16.21
CA VAL A 7 37.00 31.40 -16.34
C VAL A 7 37.97 30.22 -16.23
N GLY A 8 37.78 29.36 -15.22
CA GLY A 8 38.43 28.06 -15.08
C GLY A 8 37.75 26.99 -15.93
N LYS A 9 38.55 26.22 -16.65
CA LYS A 9 38.18 25.06 -17.46
C LYS A 9 37.59 23.92 -16.61
N PRO A 10 36.65 23.11 -17.12
CA PRO A 10 36.13 21.95 -16.42
C PRO A 10 37.19 20.84 -16.32
N THR A 11 37.44 20.39 -15.11
CA THR A 11 38.25 19.22 -14.80
C THR A 11 37.48 17.93 -15.10
N ASP A 12 38.16 17.09 -15.84
CA ASP A 12 37.83 15.70 -16.19
C ASP A 12 37.45 14.88 -14.94
N MET A 13 36.25 14.31 -14.90
CA MET A 13 35.82 13.41 -13.84
C MET A 13 36.25 11.99 -14.21
N SER A 14 37.35 11.56 -13.63
CA SER A 14 37.82 10.17 -13.65
C SER A 14 36.78 9.24 -12.97
N ALA A 15 36.46 8.17 -13.68
CA ALA A 15 35.63 7.07 -13.18
C ALA A 15 36.25 6.42 -11.92
N PRO A 16 35.43 5.90 -10.99
CA PRO A 16 35.92 5.24 -9.79
C PRO A 16 36.61 3.92 -10.12
N HIS A 17 37.86 3.78 -9.65
CA HIS A 17 38.63 2.54 -9.71
C HIS A 17 37.95 1.44 -8.86
N MET A 18 37.62 0.31 -9.49
CA MET A 18 37.32 -0.94 -8.78
C MET A 18 38.58 -1.44 -8.05
N PRO A 19 38.44 -1.97 -6.83
CA PRO A 19 39.57 -2.58 -6.14
C PRO A 19 40.00 -3.87 -6.84
N LYS A 20 41.27 -3.93 -7.22
CA LYS A 20 41.92 -5.15 -7.73
C LYS A 20 42.07 -6.15 -6.60
N VAL A 21 41.43 -7.31 -6.75
CA VAL A 21 41.74 -8.50 -5.95
C VAL A 21 43.10 -9.00 -6.41
N ALA A 22 44.04 -9.07 -5.48
CA ALA A 22 45.38 -9.55 -5.74
C ALA A 22 45.36 -11.07 -6.05
N GLY A 23 45.92 -11.45 -7.18
CA GLY A 23 46.45 -12.80 -7.41
C GLY A 23 45.77 -13.68 -8.45
N ILE A 24 45.44 -13.19 -9.66
CA ILE A 24 45.35 -14.05 -10.85
C ILE A 24 45.85 -13.23 -12.07
N ASP A 25 47.09 -13.44 -12.41
CA ASP A 25 47.65 -13.00 -13.67
C ASP A 25 47.31 -14.03 -14.76
N SER A 26 46.44 -13.65 -15.70
CA SER A 26 46.06 -14.47 -16.85
C SER A 26 46.91 -14.08 -18.05
N THR A 27 48.15 -14.53 -18.07
CA THR A 27 48.97 -14.56 -19.29
C THR A 27 49.56 -15.95 -19.47
N VAL A 28 48.85 -16.83 -20.15
CA VAL A 28 49.39 -18.04 -20.71
C VAL A 28 49.64 -17.78 -22.19
N PRO A 29 50.92 -17.82 -22.68
CA PRO A 29 51.22 -17.68 -24.09
C PRO A 29 50.80 -18.95 -24.85
N GLY A 30 50.10 -18.78 -25.95
CA GLY A 30 49.74 -19.88 -26.85
C GLY A 30 50.96 -20.50 -27.56
N PRO A 31 50.95 -21.80 -27.81
CA PRO A 31 52.07 -22.46 -28.49
C PRO A 31 52.09 -22.16 -30.02
N PRO A 32 53.27 -22.16 -30.65
CA PRO A 32 53.43 -21.85 -32.07
C PRO A 32 52.93 -22.99 -32.97
N HIS A 33 52.25 -22.63 -34.05
CA HIS A 33 51.85 -23.55 -35.10
C HIS A 33 53.05 -24.08 -35.85
N THR A 34 53.25 -25.39 -35.83
CA THR A 34 54.13 -26.08 -36.73
C THR A 34 53.35 -27.16 -37.50
N THR A 35 53.21 -26.98 -38.80
CA THR A 35 52.71 -27.95 -39.74
C THR A 35 53.77 -28.93 -40.14
N SER A 36 53.55 -30.25 -40.00
CA SER A 36 54.19 -31.30 -40.81
C SER A 36 53.46 -32.65 -40.65
N PRO A 37 53.60 -33.56 -41.62
CA PRO A 37 52.52 -34.37 -42.13
C PRO A 37 52.41 -35.76 -41.49
N LEU A 38 51.20 -36.37 -41.67
CA LEU A 38 50.79 -37.70 -41.28
C LEU A 38 51.69 -38.79 -41.81
N PRO A 39 51.86 -39.89 -41.07
CA PRO A 39 51.30 -41.16 -41.53
C PRO A 39 50.67 -42.07 -40.42
N GLY A 40 49.68 -42.83 -40.82
CA GLY A 40 49.39 -44.14 -40.25
C GLY A 40 48.34 -44.18 -39.12
N VAL A 41 47.13 -44.56 -39.48
CA VAL A 41 46.11 -45.02 -38.56
C VAL A 41 46.47 -46.37 -37.92
N PRO A 42 46.39 -46.53 -36.61
CA PRO A 42 45.88 -47.72 -36.02
C PRO A 42 44.66 -47.50 -35.10
N ALA A 43 43.89 -48.56 -35.04
CA ALA A 43 42.60 -48.78 -34.48
C ALA A 43 42.24 -48.13 -33.12
N ALA A 44 40.92 -47.89 -33.04
CA ALA A 44 40.18 -47.42 -31.91
C ALA A 44 40.61 -48.04 -30.55
N ALA A 45 41.08 -47.18 -29.67
CA ALA A 45 41.07 -47.47 -28.22
C ALA A 45 39.81 -46.81 -27.66
N SER A 46 39.02 -47.60 -26.93
CA SER A 46 37.85 -47.18 -26.16
C SER A 46 38.25 -46.00 -25.23
N PRO A 47 37.40 -45.01 -25.00
CA PRO A 47 37.69 -44.00 -24.02
C PRO A 47 37.79 -44.62 -22.62
N SER A 48 38.97 -44.67 -22.10
CA SER A 48 39.22 -44.96 -20.68
C SER A 48 38.51 -43.89 -19.85
N ASP A 49 37.73 -44.37 -18.91
CA ASP A 49 37.10 -43.62 -17.85
C ASP A 49 38.23 -43.01 -16.95
N GLU A 50 38.83 -41.93 -17.40
CA GLU A 50 39.78 -41.16 -16.60
C GLU A 50 39.00 -40.43 -15.52
N ALA A 51 38.90 -41.05 -14.34
CA ALA A 51 38.37 -40.39 -13.14
C ALA A 51 39.14 -39.08 -12.91
N LEU A 52 38.41 -37.95 -13.00
CA LEU A 52 38.96 -36.63 -12.73
C LEU A 52 39.71 -36.61 -11.39
N PRO A 53 40.88 -35.95 -11.28
CA PRO A 53 41.63 -35.87 -10.06
C PRO A 53 40.77 -35.31 -8.91
N PRO A 54 40.89 -35.84 -7.68
CA PRO A 54 40.05 -35.45 -6.54
C PRO A 54 40.00 -33.92 -6.28
N GLY A 55 41.09 -33.21 -6.59
CA GLY A 55 41.18 -31.76 -6.46
C GLY A 55 40.25 -30.98 -7.40
N VAL A 56 40.04 -31.45 -8.63
CA VAL A 56 39.15 -30.83 -9.61
C VAL A 56 37.69 -30.98 -9.18
N LEU A 57 37.31 -32.15 -8.68
CA LEU A 57 35.96 -32.39 -8.15
C LEU A 57 35.63 -31.54 -6.93
N ILE A 58 36.63 -31.22 -6.09
CA ILE A 58 36.46 -30.35 -4.93
C ILE A 58 36.29 -28.88 -5.41
N GLN A 59 37.09 -28.44 -6.37
CA GLN A 59 37.01 -27.09 -6.92
C GLN A 59 35.65 -26.84 -7.62
N ASP A 60 35.16 -27.81 -8.39
CA ASP A 60 33.85 -27.69 -9.07
C ASP A 60 32.71 -27.64 -8.04
N ARG A 61 32.79 -28.43 -6.95
CA ARG A 61 31.80 -28.33 -5.88
C ARG A 61 31.82 -27.00 -5.16
N LEU A 62 33.01 -26.48 -4.83
CA LEU A 62 33.13 -25.17 -4.20
C LEU A 62 32.60 -24.05 -5.11
N ALA A 63 32.93 -24.07 -6.40
CA ALA A 63 32.44 -23.12 -7.38
C ALA A 63 30.90 -23.18 -7.49
N SER A 64 30.33 -24.38 -7.49
CA SER A 64 28.87 -24.57 -7.49
C SER A 64 28.23 -23.99 -6.22
N TRP A 65 28.79 -24.21 -5.05
CA TRP A 65 28.27 -23.67 -3.79
C TRP A 65 28.35 -22.15 -3.73
N VAL A 66 29.46 -21.57 -4.20
CA VAL A 66 29.60 -20.10 -4.29
C VAL A 66 28.53 -19.52 -5.23
N SER A 67 28.31 -20.14 -6.38
CA SER A 67 27.28 -19.73 -7.33
C SER A 67 25.88 -19.82 -6.70
N ASP A 68 25.58 -20.89 -5.98
CA ASP A 68 24.28 -21.08 -5.30
C ASP A 68 24.04 -20.01 -4.23
N LEU A 69 25.07 -19.75 -3.39
CA LEU A 69 25.00 -18.72 -2.35
C LEU A 69 24.84 -17.32 -2.96
N THR A 70 25.55 -17.02 -4.05
CA THR A 70 25.41 -15.73 -4.74
C THR A 70 23.99 -15.57 -5.29
N THR A 71 23.47 -16.60 -5.96
CA THR A 71 22.09 -16.59 -6.48
C THR A 71 21.07 -16.40 -5.37
N LEU A 72 21.17 -17.15 -4.27
CA LEU A 72 20.27 -17.00 -3.12
C LEU A 72 20.37 -15.61 -2.50
N HIS A 73 21.58 -15.07 -2.38
CA HIS A 73 21.78 -13.71 -1.86
C HIS A 73 21.08 -12.65 -2.72
N GLU A 74 21.31 -12.70 -4.02
CA GLU A 74 20.67 -11.75 -4.97
C GLU A 74 19.15 -11.84 -4.93
N LEU A 75 18.58 -13.06 -4.92
CA LEU A 75 17.13 -13.26 -4.85
C LEU A 75 16.56 -12.78 -3.51
N THR A 76 17.26 -13.04 -2.41
CA THR A 76 16.84 -12.58 -1.09
C THR A 76 16.91 -11.06 -0.97
N GLU A 77 17.95 -10.44 -1.53
CA GLU A 77 18.09 -8.98 -1.54
C GLU A 77 16.95 -8.30 -2.33
N ARG A 78 16.57 -8.86 -3.49
CA ARG A 78 15.43 -8.37 -4.25
C ARG A 78 14.14 -8.50 -3.47
N LEU A 79 13.92 -9.63 -2.81
CA LEU A 79 12.75 -9.88 -2.00
C LEU A 79 12.62 -8.89 -0.83
N ILE A 80 13.70 -8.63 -0.10
CA ILE A 80 13.71 -7.69 1.04
C ILE A 80 13.37 -6.25 0.63
N ARG A 81 13.64 -5.87 -0.62
CA ARG A 81 13.32 -4.54 -1.14
C ARG A 81 11.83 -4.36 -1.45
N THR A 82 11.04 -5.40 -1.45
CA THR A 82 9.60 -5.30 -1.67
C THR A 82 8.90 -4.66 -0.46
N ALA A 83 7.97 -3.74 -0.72
CA ALA A 83 7.28 -2.97 0.31
C ALA A 83 5.82 -3.41 0.53
N SER A 84 5.27 -4.22 -0.38
CA SER A 84 3.89 -4.71 -0.31
C SER A 84 3.82 -6.23 -0.46
N LEU A 85 2.72 -6.82 0.03
CA LEU A 85 2.45 -8.26 -0.12
C LEU A 85 2.41 -8.69 -1.59
N ASP A 86 1.78 -7.88 -2.43
CA ASP A 86 1.65 -8.14 -3.86
C ASP A 86 2.98 -8.14 -4.60
N GLU A 87 3.85 -7.18 -4.29
CA GLU A 87 5.22 -7.14 -4.84
C GLU A 87 6.03 -8.34 -4.37
N ALA A 88 5.96 -8.66 -3.08
CA ALA A 88 6.68 -9.80 -2.52
C ALA A 88 6.21 -11.13 -3.13
N LEU A 89 4.91 -11.33 -3.30
CA LEU A 89 4.37 -12.55 -3.94
C LEU A 89 4.80 -12.68 -5.41
N ARG A 90 4.83 -11.57 -6.17
CA ARG A 90 5.34 -11.57 -7.55
C ARG A 90 6.82 -11.90 -7.60
N GLU A 91 7.61 -11.35 -6.67
CA GLU A 91 9.05 -11.64 -6.57
C GLU A 91 9.28 -13.12 -6.20
N VAL A 92 8.52 -13.66 -5.24
CA VAL A 92 8.58 -15.09 -4.87
C VAL A 92 8.25 -15.99 -6.05
N LEU A 93 7.20 -15.67 -6.81
CA LEU A 93 6.84 -16.42 -8.01
C LEU A 93 7.94 -16.39 -9.07
N GLY A 94 8.45 -15.20 -9.38
CA GLY A 94 9.47 -15.02 -10.41
C GLY A 94 10.82 -15.64 -10.04
N ALA A 95 11.29 -15.42 -8.82
CA ALA A 95 12.52 -16.00 -8.30
C ALA A 95 12.44 -17.53 -8.23
N GLY A 96 11.33 -18.04 -7.71
CA GLY A 96 11.10 -19.48 -7.64
C GLY A 96 11.03 -20.10 -9.04
N ALA A 97 10.36 -19.48 -10.01
CA ALA A 97 10.32 -19.94 -11.38
C ALA A 97 11.73 -20.06 -12.00
N ALA A 98 12.59 -19.07 -11.74
CA ALA A 98 13.99 -19.12 -12.19
C ALA A 98 14.77 -20.26 -11.53
N LEU A 99 14.58 -20.51 -10.22
CA LEU A 99 15.25 -21.59 -9.48
C LEU A 99 14.82 -22.99 -9.94
N VAL A 100 13.52 -23.19 -10.20
CA VAL A 100 13.00 -24.51 -10.60
C VAL A 100 12.91 -24.71 -12.12
N GLY A 101 13.24 -23.68 -12.92
CA GLY A 101 13.21 -23.76 -14.39
C GLY A 101 11.80 -23.70 -14.98
N ALA A 102 10.82 -23.13 -14.27
CA ALA A 102 9.45 -22.96 -14.76
C ALA A 102 9.26 -21.58 -15.42
N ARG A 103 8.21 -21.44 -16.22
CA ARG A 103 7.85 -20.16 -16.86
C ARG A 103 6.52 -19.59 -16.37
N ARG A 104 5.70 -20.43 -15.79
CA ARG A 104 4.35 -20.09 -15.31
C ARG A 104 4.18 -20.56 -13.88
N GLY A 105 3.32 -19.89 -13.15
CA GLY A 105 3.04 -20.26 -11.78
C GLY A 105 1.92 -19.43 -11.18
N MET A 106 1.52 -19.81 -9.98
CA MET A 106 0.56 -19.07 -9.17
C MET A 106 0.96 -19.12 -7.70
N ALA A 107 0.67 -18.05 -6.97
CA ALA A 107 0.76 -18.01 -5.53
C ALA A 107 -0.64 -17.77 -4.95
N VAL A 108 -0.99 -18.56 -3.96
CA VAL A 108 -2.22 -18.42 -3.18
C VAL A 108 -1.82 -18.01 -1.77
N LEU A 109 -2.22 -16.81 -1.36
CA LEU A 109 -2.08 -16.33 0.01
C LEU A 109 -3.41 -16.62 0.73
N GLU A 110 -3.35 -17.43 1.78
CA GLU A 110 -4.50 -17.84 2.60
C GLU A 110 -4.00 -18.14 4.01
N PRO A 111 -3.85 -17.10 4.86
CA PRO A 111 -3.38 -17.30 6.23
C PRO A 111 -4.33 -18.19 7.03
N ALA A 112 -3.76 -19.10 7.85
CA ALA A 112 -4.52 -20.10 8.62
C ALA A 112 -5.53 -19.51 9.61
N ASP A 113 -5.21 -18.32 10.15
CA ASP A 113 -6.05 -17.64 11.14
C ASP A 113 -7.24 -16.87 10.53
N GLY A 114 -7.41 -16.93 9.21
CA GLY A 114 -8.44 -16.20 8.47
C GLY A 114 -8.34 -14.68 8.54
N ARG A 115 -7.23 -14.17 9.07
CA ARG A 115 -6.98 -12.73 9.19
C ARG A 115 -6.02 -12.27 8.10
N GLY A 116 -6.47 -11.37 7.27
CA GLY A 116 -5.69 -10.81 6.18
C GLY A 116 -6.29 -11.10 4.81
N PRO A 117 -5.68 -10.56 3.75
CA PRO A 117 -6.17 -10.73 2.41
C PRO A 117 -6.03 -12.19 1.95
N THR A 118 -7.07 -12.73 1.32
CA THR A 118 -6.96 -13.93 0.51
C THR A 118 -6.74 -13.47 -0.92
N SER A 119 -5.59 -13.82 -1.49
CA SER A 119 -5.25 -13.38 -2.85
C SER A 119 -4.59 -14.49 -3.66
N THR A 120 -4.86 -14.49 -4.96
CA THR A 120 -4.24 -15.38 -5.93
C THR A 120 -3.55 -14.54 -6.99
N ILE A 121 -2.24 -14.75 -7.14
CA ILE A 121 -1.42 -14.03 -8.13
C ILE A 121 -0.85 -15.04 -9.13
N GLY A 122 -0.87 -14.67 -10.43
CA GLY A 122 -0.32 -15.48 -11.52
C GLY A 122 0.97 -14.93 -12.09
N LEU A 123 1.87 -15.80 -12.50
CA LEU A 123 3.02 -15.54 -13.36
C LEU A 123 2.81 -16.24 -14.69
N GLY A 124 2.80 -15.50 -15.80
CA GLY A 124 2.54 -16.07 -17.11
C GLY A 124 1.14 -16.69 -17.27
N LEU A 125 0.20 -16.32 -16.38
CA LEU A 125 -1.19 -16.72 -16.38
C LEU A 125 -2.07 -15.46 -16.38
N ALA A 126 -3.07 -15.42 -17.25
CA ALA A 126 -4.08 -14.38 -17.24
C ALA A 126 -5.09 -14.61 -16.09
N HIS A 127 -5.86 -13.58 -15.74
CA HIS A 127 -6.90 -13.69 -14.70
C HIS A 127 -7.95 -14.78 -15.05
N SER A 128 -8.29 -14.93 -16.33
CA SER A 128 -9.16 -16.00 -16.84
C SER A 128 -8.57 -17.40 -16.65
N ASP A 129 -7.25 -17.52 -16.68
CA ASP A 129 -6.56 -18.81 -16.51
C ASP A 129 -6.59 -19.22 -15.02
N LEU A 130 -6.38 -18.25 -14.11
CA LEU A 130 -6.53 -18.46 -12.67
C LEU A 130 -7.95 -18.91 -12.32
N GLY A 131 -8.97 -18.22 -12.85
CA GLY A 131 -10.37 -18.63 -12.68
C GLY A 131 -10.67 -20.02 -13.26
N THR A 132 -9.97 -20.43 -14.34
CA THR A 132 -10.07 -21.80 -14.86
C THR A 132 -9.46 -22.83 -13.89
N ILE A 133 -8.32 -22.52 -13.27
CA ILE A 133 -7.69 -23.39 -12.25
C ILE A 133 -8.60 -23.54 -11.02
N GLU A 134 -9.26 -22.48 -10.60
CA GLU A 134 -10.21 -22.49 -9.47
C GLU A 134 -11.44 -23.39 -9.70
N THR A 135 -11.73 -23.76 -10.95
CA THR A 135 -12.80 -24.75 -11.24
C THR A 135 -12.43 -26.19 -10.89
N VAL A 136 -11.16 -26.47 -10.61
CA VAL A 136 -10.70 -27.77 -10.10
C VAL A 136 -11.09 -27.88 -8.62
N PRO A 137 -11.67 -29.02 -8.17
CA PRO A 137 -11.93 -29.20 -6.75
C PRO A 137 -10.69 -28.96 -5.90
N ARG A 138 -10.81 -28.16 -4.83
CA ARG A 138 -9.69 -27.74 -3.98
C ARG A 138 -8.85 -28.93 -3.51
N SER A 139 -9.49 -30.00 -3.05
CA SER A 139 -8.82 -31.23 -2.60
C SER A 139 -8.03 -31.95 -3.70
N ALA A 140 -8.31 -31.66 -4.98
CA ALA A 140 -7.62 -32.23 -6.13
C ALA A 140 -6.46 -31.34 -6.63
N THR A 141 -6.35 -30.11 -6.15
CA THR A 141 -5.23 -29.21 -6.48
C THR A 141 -4.04 -29.42 -5.55
N SER A 142 -2.81 -29.22 -6.07
CA SER A 142 -1.61 -29.32 -5.24
C SER A 142 -1.60 -28.29 -4.13
N TYR A 143 -1.98 -27.04 -4.41
CA TYR A 143 -2.06 -25.98 -3.40
C TYR A 143 -3.15 -26.26 -2.36
N GLY A 144 -4.32 -26.75 -2.77
CA GLY A 144 -5.40 -27.11 -1.86
C GLY A 144 -4.99 -28.21 -0.89
N ARG A 145 -4.35 -29.25 -1.41
CA ARG A 145 -3.79 -30.36 -0.59
C ARG A 145 -2.74 -29.87 0.41
N LEU A 146 -1.86 -28.92 0.01
CA LEU A 146 -0.90 -28.28 0.90
C LEU A 146 -1.59 -27.47 1.97
N LEU A 147 -2.58 -26.66 1.59
CA LEU A 147 -3.31 -25.79 2.54
C LEU A 147 -4.18 -26.60 3.50
N ASP A 148 -4.92 -27.58 3.01
CA ASP A 148 -5.80 -28.42 3.82
C ASP A 148 -5.04 -29.44 4.69
N GLY A 149 -3.81 -29.78 4.33
CA GLY A 149 -2.92 -30.65 5.10
C GLY A 149 -2.21 -29.95 6.28
N LEU A 150 -2.37 -28.63 6.43
CA LEU A 150 -1.79 -27.86 7.51
C LEU A 150 -2.86 -27.63 8.61
N PRO A 151 -2.54 -27.86 9.91
CA PRO A 151 -3.49 -27.61 10.98
C PRO A 151 -3.88 -26.14 11.07
N ASP A 152 -5.16 -25.87 11.37
CA ASP A 152 -5.72 -24.52 11.53
C ASP A 152 -5.17 -23.75 12.75
N THR A 153 -4.49 -24.44 13.65
CA THR A 153 -3.87 -23.88 14.85
C THR A 153 -2.45 -23.43 14.56
N GLY A 154 -2.23 -22.17 14.63
CA GLY A 154 -1.06 -21.29 14.48
C GLY A 154 0.36 -21.84 14.29
N HIS A 155 0.68 -23.04 14.73
CA HIS A 155 1.99 -23.65 14.55
C HIS A 155 1.83 -25.07 13.99
N PRO A 156 2.20 -25.32 12.72
CA PRO A 156 2.24 -26.68 12.22
C PRO A 156 3.33 -27.46 12.97
N GLU A 157 2.97 -28.59 13.55
CA GLU A 157 3.95 -29.52 14.16
C GLU A 157 5.02 -29.96 13.11
N ARG A 158 4.67 -29.87 11.83
CA ARG A 158 5.58 -30.13 10.71
C ARG A 158 5.07 -29.40 9.47
N VAL A 159 5.95 -28.67 8.80
CA VAL A 159 5.68 -28.10 7.48
C VAL A 159 5.52 -29.26 6.48
N PRO A 160 4.44 -29.31 5.67
CA PRO A 160 4.23 -30.38 4.69
C PRO A 160 5.33 -30.37 3.63
N ASP A 161 5.63 -31.56 3.11
CA ASP A 161 6.59 -31.70 2.03
C ASP A 161 6.01 -31.11 0.71
N PRO A 162 6.86 -30.54 -0.15
CA PRO A 162 6.45 -30.07 -1.46
C PRO A 162 5.78 -31.18 -2.29
N ILE A 163 4.82 -30.81 -3.14
CA ILE A 163 4.11 -31.74 -4.02
C ILE A 163 4.61 -31.56 -5.45
N ALA A 164 5.15 -32.63 -6.04
CA ALA A 164 5.53 -32.68 -7.46
C ALA A 164 4.58 -33.59 -8.24
N ILE A 165 4.03 -33.09 -9.36
CA ILE A 165 3.34 -33.88 -10.36
C ILE A 165 4.23 -33.85 -11.61
N ARG A 166 4.93 -34.98 -11.85
CA ARG A 166 5.94 -35.07 -12.93
C ARG A 166 5.35 -35.07 -14.33
N ASP A 167 4.18 -35.71 -14.48
CA ASP A 167 3.42 -35.75 -15.72
C ASP A 167 1.94 -35.91 -15.40
N VAL A 168 1.17 -34.84 -15.66
CA VAL A 168 -0.30 -34.80 -15.44
C VAL A 168 -1.05 -35.91 -16.18
N ARG A 169 -0.49 -36.42 -17.30
CA ARG A 169 -1.14 -37.45 -18.11
C ARG A 169 -1.04 -38.82 -17.49
N THR A 170 0.09 -39.13 -16.86
CA THR A 170 0.40 -40.46 -16.31
C THR A 170 0.18 -40.54 -14.81
N GLU A 171 0.00 -39.40 -14.10
CA GLU A 171 -0.21 -39.36 -12.65
C GLU A 171 -1.46 -40.15 -12.27
N GLU A 172 -1.28 -41.19 -11.45
CA GLU A 172 -2.37 -42.02 -10.95
C GLU A 172 -3.21 -41.23 -9.89
N GLY A 173 -4.55 -41.38 -9.97
CA GLY A 173 -5.46 -40.75 -9.01
C GLY A 173 -5.68 -39.24 -9.20
N LEU A 174 -5.11 -38.63 -10.25
CA LEU A 174 -5.38 -37.22 -10.53
C LEU A 174 -6.83 -37.02 -10.98
N ASP A 175 -7.47 -35.98 -10.43
CA ASP A 175 -8.86 -35.64 -10.79
C ASP A 175 -9.04 -35.39 -12.31
N PRO A 176 -10.08 -35.90 -12.94
CA PRO A 176 -10.33 -35.67 -14.36
C PRO A 176 -10.42 -34.20 -14.73
N ARG A 177 -11.00 -33.37 -13.88
CA ARG A 177 -11.10 -31.93 -14.10
C ARG A 177 -9.72 -31.25 -14.08
N HIS A 178 -8.81 -31.71 -13.21
CA HIS A 178 -7.44 -31.20 -13.19
C HIS A 178 -6.73 -31.51 -14.53
N ARG A 179 -6.90 -32.73 -15.09
CA ARG A 179 -6.33 -33.07 -16.40
C ARG A 179 -6.92 -32.23 -17.54
N GLU A 180 -8.23 -31.97 -17.49
CA GLU A 180 -8.91 -31.12 -18.47
C GLU A 180 -8.37 -29.69 -18.44
N VAL A 181 -8.24 -29.10 -17.24
CA VAL A 181 -7.69 -27.77 -17.03
C VAL A 181 -6.23 -27.67 -17.46
N ALA A 182 -5.42 -28.69 -17.13
CA ALA A 182 -4.02 -28.76 -17.55
C ALA A 182 -3.91 -28.81 -19.09
N ALA A 183 -4.71 -29.61 -19.74
CA ALA A 183 -4.75 -29.70 -21.21
C ALA A 183 -5.19 -28.38 -21.84
N ARG A 184 -6.20 -27.72 -21.28
CA ARG A 184 -6.71 -26.42 -21.75
C ARG A 184 -5.67 -25.31 -21.62
N LEU A 185 -4.96 -25.26 -20.49
CA LEU A 185 -3.94 -24.24 -20.20
C LEU A 185 -2.56 -24.63 -20.77
N GLY A 186 -2.40 -25.86 -21.26
CA GLY A 186 -1.17 -26.32 -21.89
C GLY A 186 -0.01 -26.53 -20.94
N TYR A 187 -0.26 -27.02 -19.72
CA TYR A 187 0.82 -27.45 -18.81
C TYR A 187 0.80 -28.97 -18.64
N ALA A 188 1.99 -29.54 -18.49
CA ALA A 188 2.18 -31.00 -18.42
C ALA A 188 2.68 -31.48 -17.04
N ALA A 189 3.27 -30.60 -16.24
CA ALA A 189 3.78 -30.93 -14.91
C ALA A 189 3.62 -29.74 -13.95
N SER A 190 3.69 -30.01 -12.65
CA SER A 190 3.64 -28.95 -11.62
C SER A 190 4.50 -29.27 -10.41
N TYR A 191 5.01 -28.24 -9.77
CA TYR A 191 5.70 -28.31 -8.50
C TYR A 191 5.12 -27.28 -7.52
N ALA A 192 4.63 -27.73 -6.39
CA ALA A 192 4.00 -26.90 -5.36
C ALA A 192 4.80 -26.87 -4.07
N LEU A 193 5.02 -25.69 -3.52
CA LEU A 193 5.73 -25.44 -2.28
C LEU A 193 4.80 -24.75 -1.26
N PRO A 194 4.73 -25.23 0.01
CA PRO A 194 4.00 -24.51 1.04
C PRO A 194 4.73 -23.23 1.43
N LEU A 195 3.98 -22.15 1.62
CA LEU A 195 4.45 -20.95 2.30
C LEU A 195 4.07 -21.07 3.78
N ALA A 196 4.86 -21.78 4.51
CA ALA A 196 4.67 -22.03 5.94
C ALA A 196 6.02 -22.22 6.64
N THR A 197 6.14 -21.73 7.88
CA THR A 197 7.26 -21.98 8.79
C THR A 197 6.71 -22.27 10.19
N GLU A 198 7.54 -22.82 11.07
CA GLU A 198 7.15 -23.05 12.46
C GLU A 198 6.74 -21.77 13.16
N ASP A 199 7.42 -20.65 12.90
CA ASP A 199 7.16 -19.35 13.51
C ASP A 199 5.99 -18.61 12.87
N ALA A 200 5.91 -18.60 11.54
CA ALA A 200 4.91 -17.86 10.79
C ALA A 200 3.56 -18.60 10.64
N GLY A 201 3.57 -19.93 10.85
CA GLY A 201 2.42 -20.77 10.53
C GLY A 201 2.18 -20.87 9.01
N ARG A 202 0.96 -21.26 8.63
CA ARG A 202 0.53 -21.34 7.23
C ARG A 202 0.15 -19.95 6.73
N LEU A 203 0.80 -19.49 5.66
CA LEU A 203 0.46 -18.28 4.94
C LEU A 203 -0.21 -18.57 3.61
N GLY A 204 0.20 -19.67 2.93
CA GLY A 204 -0.27 -19.97 1.59
C GLY A 204 0.50 -21.09 0.92
N ALA A 205 0.45 -21.11 -0.40
CA ALA A 205 1.21 -22.03 -1.25
C ALA A 205 1.59 -21.38 -2.57
N VAL A 206 2.69 -21.84 -3.17
CA VAL A 206 3.13 -21.44 -4.51
C VAL A 206 3.17 -22.67 -5.39
N VAL A 207 2.72 -22.56 -6.64
CA VAL A 207 2.73 -23.64 -7.64
C VAL A 207 3.41 -23.13 -8.90
N TRP A 208 4.42 -23.84 -9.37
CA TRP A 208 5.04 -23.62 -10.67
C TRP A 208 4.57 -24.68 -11.67
N LEU A 209 4.31 -24.25 -12.89
CA LEU A 209 3.76 -25.07 -13.96
C LEU A 209 4.80 -25.20 -15.09
N TYR A 210 4.96 -26.42 -15.60
CA TYR A 210 5.85 -26.75 -16.70
C TYR A 210 5.06 -27.11 -17.96
N ASP A 211 5.56 -26.68 -19.11
CA ASP A 211 4.92 -26.96 -20.42
C ASP A 211 5.14 -28.42 -20.89
N GLU A 212 6.20 -29.03 -20.35
CA GLU A 212 6.56 -30.42 -20.62
C GLU A 212 6.64 -31.22 -19.29
N PRO A 213 6.57 -32.58 -19.33
CA PRO A 213 6.83 -33.39 -18.15
C PRO A 213 8.20 -33.06 -17.55
N ALA A 214 8.19 -32.63 -16.30
CA ALA A 214 9.39 -32.17 -15.63
C ALA A 214 9.26 -32.30 -14.09
N GLU A 215 10.39 -32.30 -13.45
CA GLU A 215 10.52 -32.24 -11.99
C GLU A 215 11.81 -31.50 -11.63
N PRO A 216 11.81 -30.64 -10.60
CA PRO A 216 13.03 -30.00 -10.13
C PRO A 216 14.05 -31.03 -9.65
N THR A 217 15.32 -30.82 -10.00
CA THR A 217 16.43 -31.61 -9.49
C THR A 217 16.59 -31.42 -7.96
N ASP A 218 17.31 -32.30 -7.30
CA ASP A 218 17.56 -32.21 -5.84
C ASP A 218 18.22 -30.88 -5.45
N ARG A 219 19.13 -30.39 -6.30
CA ARG A 219 19.74 -29.06 -6.11
C ARG A 219 18.71 -27.94 -6.19
N GLN A 220 17.85 -27.97 -7.20
CA GLN A 220 16.78 -26.96 -7.35
C GLN A 220 15.78 -27.02 -6.19
N ARG A 221 15.42 -28.24 -5.74
CA ARG A 221 14.54 -28.43 -4.55
C ARG A 221 15.19 -27.87 -3.30
N HIS A 222 16.49 -28.08 -3.13
CA HIS A 222 17.22 -27.54 -1.98
C HIS A 222 17.23 -26.01 -2.00
N LEU A 223 17.56 -25.38 -3.14
CA LEU A 223 17.63 -23.93 -3.28
C LEU A 223 16.27 -23.26 -3.11
N ILE A 224 15.22 -23.79 -3.75
CA ILE A 224 13.89 -23.26 -3.61
C ILE A 224 13.32 -23.45 -2.19
N GLY A 225 13.69 -24.54 -1.50
CA GLY A 225 13.34 -24.76 -0.09
C GLY A 225 14.00 -23.75 0.85
N LEU A 226 15.28 -23.40 0.62
CA LEU A 226 15.96 -22.35 1.37
C LEU A 226 15.34 -20.99 1.10
N TYR A 227 15.16 -20.63 -0.17
CA TYR A 227 14.54 -19.37 -0.56
C TYR A 227 13.10 -19.26 -0.03
N GLY A 228 12.31 -20.33 -0.13
CA GLY A 228 10.92 -20.38 0.34
C GLY A 228 10.76 -20.08 1.82
N ARG A 229 11.69 -20.52 2.67
CA ARG A 229 11.70 -20.16 4.10
C ARG A 229 11.89 -18.67 4.30
N PHE A 230 12.91 -18.06 3.69
CA PHE A 230 13.10 -16.61 3.75
C PHE A 230 11.90 -15.83 3.18
N ALA A 231 11.33 -16.32 2.07
CA ALA A 231 10.15 -15.74 1.46
C ALA A 231 8.95 -15.78 2.41
N THR A 232 8.71 -16.90 3.07
CA THR A 232 7.61 -17.04 4.04
C THR A 232 7.76 -16.08 5.21
N GLU A 233 8.98 -15.98 5.78
CA GLU A 233 9.24 -15.05 6.88
C GLU A 233 9.07 -13.58 6.48
N HIS A 234 9.50 -13.23 5.27
CA HIS A 234 9.30 -11.87 4.76
C HIS A 234 7.82 -11.56 4.51
N LEU A 235 7.08 -12.48 3.88
CA LEU A 235 5.64 -12.36 3.69
C LEU A 235 4.88 -12.27 5.02
N ALA A 236 5.28 -13.05 6.04
CA ALA A 236 4.70 -12.98 7.38
C ALA A 236 4.86 -11.58 8.00
N ARG A 237 6.04 -10.98 7.86
CA ARG A 237 6.30 -9.61 8.35
C ARG A 237 5.44 -8.58 7.62
N LEU A 238 5.38 -8.65 6.29
CA LEU A 238 4.53 -7.75 5.50
C LEU A 238 3.05 -7.92 5.87
N LEU A 239 2.59 -9.16 6.07
CA LEU A 239 1.22 -9.44 6.50
C LEU A 239 0.92 -8.86 7.88
N GLN A 240 1.85 -8.93 8.83
CA GLN A 240 1.69 -8.31 10.15
C GLN A 240 1.57 -6.78 10.05
N VAL A 241 2.40 -6.14 9.21
CA VAL A 241 2.32 -4.70 8.96
C VAL A 241 0.97 -4.32 8.34
N GLU A 242 0.52 -5.09 7.36
CA GLU A 242 -0.78 -4.85 6.71
C GLU A 242 -1.95 -5.01 7.69
N ARG A 243 -1.92 -6.05 8.53
CA ARG A 243 -2.91 -6.26 9.59
C ARG A 243 -2.96 -5.10 10.59
N ALA A 244 -1.78 -4.62 11.01
CA ALA A 244 -1.70 -3.47 11.91
C ALA A 244 -2.29 -2.21 11.26
N ARG A 245 -2.02 -1.97 9.97
CA ARG A 245 -2.61 -0.87 9.21
C ARG A 245 -4.14 -0.95 9.14
N VAL A 246 -4.67 -2.13 8.80
CA VAL A 246 -6.12 -2.36 8.75
C VAL A 246 -6.77 -2.15 10.11
N GLN A 247 -6.15 -2.62 11.20
CA GLN A 247 -6.65 -2.41 12.56
C GLN A 247 -6.70 -0.92 12.92
N VAL A 248 -5.64 -0.17 12.61
CA VAL A 248 -5.61 1.29 12.84
C VAL A 248 -6.70 1.99 12.01
N ALA A 249 -6.86 1.63 10.75
CA ALA A 249 -7.89 2.20 9.88
C ALA A 249 -9.31 1.91 10.42
N THR A 250 -9.56 0.68 10.89
CA THR A 250 -10.85 0.30 11.51
C THR A 250 -11.13 1.14 12.75
N VAL A 251 -10.14 1.33 13.63
CA VAL A 251 -10.30 2.19 14.82
C VAL A 251 -10.55 3.65 14.40
N ALA A 252 -9.89 4.15 13.35
CA ALA A 252 -10.11 5.49 12.84
C ALA A 252 -11.56 5.68 12.36
N GLU A 253 -12.08 4.71 11.60
CA GLU A 253 -13.46 4.74 11.13
C GLU A 253 -14.48 4.69 12.27
N GLU A 254 -14.23 3.88 13.29
CA GLU A 254 -15.11 3.78 14.47
C GLU A 254 -15.11 5.05 15.35
N LEU A 255 -14.03 5.82 15.31
CA LEU A 255 -13.95 7.11 16.01
C LEU A 255 -14.69 8.24 15.28
N LEU A 256 -15.11 8.06 14.05
CA LEU A 256 -15.82 9.04 13.24
C LEU A 256 -17.32 8.74 13.12
N PRO A 257 -18.16 9.72 12.76
CA PRO A 257 -19.60 9.47 12.60
C PRO A 257 -19.84 8.56 11.40
N SER A 258 -20.41 7.40 11.63
CA SER A 258 -20.83 6.49 10.55
C SER A 258 -22.06 7.03 9.77
N ARG A 259 -22.81 7.94 10.38
CA ARG A 259 -23.98 8.58 9.78
C ARG A 259 -24.09 10.02 10.24
N LEU A 260 -24.47 10.91 9.30
CA LEU A 260 -24.78 12.29 9.64
C LEU A 260 -26.23 12.41 10.13
N PRO A 261 -26.51 13.37 11.02
CA PRO A 261 -27.85 13.64 11.51
C PRO A 261 -28.74 14.19 10.38
N ARG A 262 -30.04 14.02 10.54
CA ARG A 262 -31.05 14.68 9.70
C ARG A 262 -31.58 15.87 10.45
N VAL A 263 -31.32 17.06 9.93
CA VAL A 263 -31.79 18.33 10.51
C VAL A 263 -32.64 19.02 9.44
N PRO A 264 -33.84 19.48 9.76
CA PRO A 264 -34.69 20.22 8.82
C PRO A 264 -33.97 21.47 8.29
N GLY A 265 -34.10 21.76 6.98
CA GLY A 265 -33.49 22.93 6.33
C GLY A 265 -32.04 22.75 5.91
N VAL A 266 -31.41 21.57 6.17
CA VAL A 266 -30.06 21.28 5.70
C VAL A 266 -29.89 19.83 5.29
N GLN A 267 -29.24 19.64 4.15
CA GLN A 267 -28.82 18.31 3.69
C GLN A 267 -27.30 18.19 3.86
N LEU A 268 -26.85 17.04 4.42
CA LEU A 268 -25.46 16.81 4.75
C LEU A 268 -24.90 15.63 3.97
N ALA A 269 -23.65 15.77 3.53
CA ALA A 269 -22.88 14.67 2.98
C ALA A 269 -21.41 14.78 3.42
N PHE A 270 -20.73 13.66 3.50
CA PHE A 270 -19.29 13.63 3.80
C PHE A 270 -18.55 12.69 2.86
N ARG A 271 -17.25 12.95 2.71
CA ARG A 271 -16.28 12.02 2.13
C ARG A 271 -15.05 12.01 3.02
N HIS A 272 -14.62 10.84 3.38
CA HIS A 272 -13.45 10.65 4.22
C HIS A 272 -12.59 9.52 3.66
N ARG A 273 -11.27 9.69 3.71
CA ARG A 273 -10.28 8.67 3.44
C ARG A 273 -9.11 8.84 4.40
N THR A 274 -8.83 7.79 5.13
CA THR A 274 -7.67 7.72 6.01
C THR A 274 -6.42 7.40 5.17
N GLY A 275 -5.32 8.08 5.43
CA GLY A 275 -4.03 7.77 4.83
C GLY A 275 -3.47 6.42 5.33
N PRO A 276 -2.46 5.86 4.65
CA PRO A 276 -1.95 4.51 4.92
C PRO A 276 -1.32 4.33 6.30
N LEU A 277 -0.91 5.42 6.93
CA LEU A 277 -0.34 5.40 8.29
C LEU A 277 -1.36 5.67 9.39
N GLY A 278 -2.62 5.93 9.02
CA GLY A 278 -3.63 6.47 9.92
C GLY A 278 -3.34 7.94 10.25
N GLY A 279 -4.33 8.79 10.17
CA GLY A 279 -4.17 10.21 10.40
C GLY A 279 -5.01 10.75 11.55
N GLY A 280 -4.95 12.06 11.70
CA GLY A 280 -5.63 12.80 12.75
C GLY A 280 -6.79 13.64 12.23
N ASP A 281 -7.23 13.46 10.99
CA ASP A 281 -8.33 14.24 10.43
C ASP A 281 -9.68 13.75 10.93
N TRP A 282 -10.55 14.68 11.23
CA TRP A 282 -11.91 14.36 11.65
C TRP A 282 -12.94 15.32 11.05
N TYR A 283 -14.18 14.86 11.06
CA TYR A 283 -15.36 15.66 10.82
C TYR A 283 -16.44 15.33 11.85
N ASP A 284 -17.35 16.25 12.07
CA ASP A 284 -18.52 16.03 12.88
C ASP A 284 -19.71 16.87 12.42
N ALA A 285 -20.91 16.36 12.65
CA ALA A 285 -22.16 17.07 12.56
C ALA A 285 -23.02 16.69 13.76
N LEU A 286 -23.27 17.64 14.63
CA LEU A 286 -23.89 17.43 15.92
C LEU A 286 -25.22 18.20 15.98
N PRO A 287 -26.37 17.51 16.13
CA PRO A 287 -27.61 18.19 16.44
C PRO A 287 -27.50 18.90 17.80
N LEU A 288 -27.81 20.16 17.82
CA LEU A 288 -27.81 21.02 19.00
C LEU A 288 -29.24 21.38 19.40
N PRO A 289 -29.45 21.94 20.60
CA PRO A 289 -30.76 22.43 21.02
C PRO A 289 -31.38 23.39 19.99
N ASP A 290 -32.70 23.56 20.07
CA ASP A 290 -33.51 24.49 19.26
C ASP A 290 -33.40 24.30 17.74
N GLY A 291 -33.02 23.09 17.30
CA GLY A 291 -32.88 22.75 15.88
C GLY A 291 -31.60 23.29 15.23
N ALA A 292 -30.66 23.74 16.04
CA ALA A 292 -29.35 24.14 15.58
C ALA A 292 -28.46 22.93 15.27
N LEU A 293 -27.36 23.17 14.54
CA LEU A 293 -26.43 22.18 14.07
C LEU A 293 -24.99 22.66 14.26
N GLY A 294 -24.20 21.89 15.00
CA GLY A 294 -22.76 22.05 15.01
C GLY A 294 -22.11 21.30 13.86
N LEU A 295 -21.28 21.98 13.07
CA LEU A 295 -20.42 21.37 12.04
C LEU A 295 -18.97 21.57 12.40
N ALA A 296 -18.18 20.53 12.31
CA ALA A 296 -16.76 20.60 12.62
C ALA A 296 -15.91 19.81 11.63
N VAL A 297 -14.74 20.32 11.34
CA VAL A 297 -13.63 19.61 10.68
C VAL A 297 -12.33 20.00 11.35
N GLY A 298 -11.36 19.10 11.33
CA GLY A 298 -10.05 19.38 11.88
C GLY A 298 -9.03 18.30 11.58
N SER A 299 -7.79 18.60 11.92
CA SER A 299 -6.64 17.71 11.72
C SER A 299 -5.66 17.85 12.89
N VAL A 300 -5.30 16.72 13.49
CA VAL A 300 -4.23 16.65 14.51
C VAL A 300 -2.90 16.41 13.83
N SER A 301 -1.86 17.12 14.25
CA SER A 301 -0.51 16.94 13.71
C SER A 301 0.04 15.53 13.97
N GLY A 302 0.70 14.95 12.94
CA GLY A 302 1.31 13.63 12.95
C GLY A 302 0.39 12.54 12.41
N THR A 303 0.87 11.31 12.46
CA THR A 303 0.19 10.13 11.94
C THR A 303 0.24 8.97 12.94
N GLY A 304 -0.52 7.92 12.64
CA GLY A 304 -0.51 6.67 13.40
C GLY A 304 -1.38 6.69 14.66
N PRO A 305 -1.29 5.63 15.48
CA PRO A 305 -2.20 5.41 16.61
C PRO A 305 -2.23 6.56 17.63
N SER A 306 -1.10 7.26 17.79
CA SER A 306 -1.00 8.37 18.74
C SER A 306 -1.74 9.63 18.24
N ALA A 307 -1.68 9.94 16.93
CA ALA A 307 -2.47 11.03 16.33
C ALA A 307 -3.96 10.71 16.39
N LEU A 308 -4.32 9.46 16.07
CA LEU A 308 -5.69 8.98 16.12
C LEU A 308 -6.30 9.08 17.52
N ALA A 309 -5.53 8.69 18.57
CA ALA A 309 -5.98 8.80 19.94
C ALA A 309 -6.19 10.27 20.37
N ALA A 310 -5.32 11.18 19.94
CA ALA A 310 -5.47 12.61 20.21
C ALA A 310 -6.67 13.19 19.45
N MET A 311 -6.88 12.81 18.21
CA MET A 311 -8.05 13.17 17.40
C MET A 311 -9.35 12.75 18.11
N GLY A 312 -9.44 11.50 18.57
CA GLY A 312 -10.62 11.00 19.28
C GLY A 312 -10.93 11.80 20.55
N ARG A 313 -9.90 12.17 21.32
CA ARG A 313 -10.07 13.04 22.51
C ARG A 313 -10.55 14.44 22.13
N LEU A 314 -9.90 15.07 21.17
CA LEU A 314 -10.27 16.43 20.74
C LEU A 314 -11.69 16.47 20.18
N ARG A 315 -12.06 15.52 19.32
CA ARG A 315 -13.41 15.44 18.78
C ARG A 315 -14.46 15.22 19.86
N ALA A 316 -14.21 14.31 20.81
CA ALA A 316 -15.13 14.08 21.94
C ALA A 316 -15.31 15.33 22.81
N SER A 317 -14.24 16.04 23.07
CA SER A 317 -14.25 17.29 23.87
C SER A 317 -14.95 18.41 23.12
N LEU A 318 -14.68 18.56 21.81
CA LEU A 318 -15.40 19.52 20.98
C LEU A 318 -16.90 19.30 21.02
N ARG A 319 -17.38 18.06 20.97
CA ARG A 319 -18.80 17.72 21.08
C ARG A 319 -19.38 18.15 22.45
N ALA A 320 -18.62 17.95 23.52
CA ALA A 320 -19.06 18.35 24.85
C ALA A 320 -19.19 19.90 24.97
N TYR A 321 -18.18 20.62 24.49
CA TYR A 321 -18.19 22.09 24.49
C TYR A 321 -19.25 22.65 23.56
N ALA A 322 -19.45 22.03 22.38
CA ALA A 322 -20.49 22.43 21.46
C ALA A 322 -21.93 22.30 22.02
N VAL A 323 -22.18 21.32 22.90
CA VAL A 323 -23.46 21.19 23.59
C VAL A 323 -23.65 22.25 24.66
N MET A 324 -22.58 22.72 25.28
CA MET A 324 -22.61 23.70 26.38
C MET A 324 -22.59 25.14 25.85
N GLU A 325 -21.77 25.43 24.87
CA GLU A 325 -21.43 26.78 24.40
C GLU A 325 -21.41 26.90 22.87
N GLY A 326 -22.12 26.03 22.17
CA GLY A 326 -22.03 25.94 20.70
C GLY A 326 -22.42 27.21 19.96
N GLU A 327 -23.25 28.08 20.55
CA GLU A 327 -23.62 29.38 19.99
C GLU A 327 -22.42 30.33 19.82
N ASP A 328 -21.37 30.12 20.62
CA ASP A 328 -20.10 30.83 20.51
C ASP A 328 -18.97 29.92 20.01
N PRO A 329 -18.70 29.82 18.71
CA PRO A 329 -17.63 29.01 18.16
C PRO A 329 -16.24 29.38 18.67
N VAL A 330 -16.02 30.62 19.09
CA VAL A 330 -14.74 31.06 19.64
C VAL A 330 -14.52 30.49 21.03
N ALA A 331 -15.55 30.45 21.88
CA ALA A 331 -15.51 29.84 23.20
C ALA A 331 -15.21 28.33 23.07
N VAL A 332 -15.92 27.63 22.21
CA VAL A 332 -15.71 26.19 21.96
C VAL A 332 -14.25 25.89 21.55
N LEU A 333 -13.68 26.66 20.63
CA LEU A 333 -12.29 26.45 20.21
C LEU A 333 -11.27 26.90 21.27
N SER A 334 -11.57 27.92 22.07
CA SER A 334 -10.70 28.37 23.17
C SER A 334 -10.59 27.31 24.27
N ASP A 335 -11.70 26.66 24.62
CA ASP A 335 -11.72 25.57 25.58
C ASP A 335 -11.01 24.33 25.05
N LEU A 336 -11.15 24.08 23.74
CA LEU A 336 -10.43 23.00 23.07
C LEU A 336 -8.90 23.25 23.04
N GLU A 337 -8.47 24.51 22.82
CA GLU A 337 -7.07 24.95 22.93
C GLU A 337 -6.52 24.69 24.34
N LEU A 338 -7.24 25.13 25.36
CA LEU A 338 -6.84 24.92 26.73
C LEU A 338 -6.67 23.45 27.07
N LEU A 339 -7.62 22.63 26.66
CA LEU A 339 -7.57 21.19 26.85
C LEU A 339 -6.35 20.57 26.17
N LEU A 340 -6.14 20.87 24.88
CA LEU A 340 -5.03 20.32 24.11
C LEU A 340 -3.68 20.67 24.77
N ARG A 341 -3.51 21.91 25.16
CA ARG A 341 -2.29 22.39 25.83
C ARG A 341 -2.01 21.70 27.16
N LEU A 342 -3.06 21.41 27.93
CA LEU A 342 -2.92 20.75 29.24
C LEU A 342 -2.69 19.24 29.11
N THR A 343 -3.25 18.60 28.09
CA THR A 343 -3.24 17.13 27.97
C THR A 343 -2.25 16.61 26.94
N GLU A 344 -1.93 17.41 25.92
CA GLU A 344 -1.10 17.03 24.77
C GLU A 344 -0.11 18.15 24.38
N PRO A 345 0.77 18.59 25.28
CA PRO A 345 1.56 19.83 25.13
C PRO A 345 2.53 19.82 23.93
N ALA A 346 2.80 18.65 23.35
CA ALA A 346 3.68 18.50 22.18
C ALA A 346 2.93 18.41 20.85
N ARG A 347 1.62 18.59 20.85
CA ARG A 347 0.77 18.50 19.66
C ARG A 347 0.15 19.80 19.28
N SER A 348 -0.08 19.95 17.98
CA SER A 348 -0.92 21.00 17.43
C SER A 348 -2.07 20.38 16.65
N ALA A 349 -3.14 21.14 16.46
CA ALA A 349 -4.26 20.74 15.64
C ALA A 349 -4.84 21.94 14.89
N THR A 350 -5.30 21.73 13.67
CA THR A 350 -6.20 22.69 13.01
C THR A 350 -7.65 22.28 13.29
N ALA A 351 -8.51 23.24 13.50
CA ALA A 351 -9.93 22.99 13.71
C ALA A 351 -10.78 24.13 13.17
N LEU A 352 -11.93 23.78 12.65
CA LEU A 352 -12.99 24.73 12.32
C LEU A 352 -14.27 24.22 12.98
N PHE A 353 -14.94 25.09 13.72
CA PHE A 353 -16.25 24.82 14.26
C PHE A 353 -17.24 25.88 13.78
N ALA A 354 -18.41 25.42 13.35
CA ALA A 354 -19.51 26.26 12.87
C ALA A 354 -20.81 25.90 13.61
N TYR A 355 -21.43 26.90 14.19
CA TYR A 355 -22.79 26.84 14.69
C TYR A 355 -23.75 27.32 13.60
N ALA A 356 -24.64 26.44 13.19
CA ALA A 356 -25.61 26.73 12.13
C ALA A 356 -27.03 26.69 12.70
N GLU A 357 -27.83 27.67 12.27
CA GLU A 357 -29.29 27.75 12.46
C GLU A 357 -29.96 27.56 11.10
N PRO A 358 -30.25 26.33 10.66
CA PRO A 358 -30.75 26.04 9.32
C PRO A 358 -32.04 26.80 8.98
N ALA A 359 -32.95 26.93 9.96
CA ALA A 359 -34.23 27.66 9.75
C ALA A 359 -34.00 29.14 9.42
N GLN A 360 -32.93 29.76 9.91
CA GLN A 360 -32.56 31.15 9.66
C GLN A 360 -31.54 31.26 8.53
N ARG A 361 -30.96 30.13 8.05
CA ARG A 361 -29.82 30.08 7.14
C ARG A 361 -28.66 30.96 7.61
N ARG A 362 -28.40 30.86 8.90
CA ARG A 362 -27.34 31.62 9.55
C ARG A 362 -26.28 30.62 10.06
N ILE A 363 -25.03 30.93 9.84
CA ILE A 363 -23.89 30.18 10.34
C ILE A 363 -22.94 31.15 11.00
N VAL A 364 -22.56 30.88 12.24
CA VAL A 364 -21.43 31.53 12.91
C VAL A 364 -20.30 30.52 12.96
N LEU A 365 -19.11 30.90 12.53
CA LEU A 365 -17.98 29.97 12.50
C LEU A 365 -16.69 30.63 12.99
N ALA A 366 -15.81 29.81 13.56
CA ALA A 366 -14.45 30.18 13.91
C ALA A 366 -13.49 29.09 13.45
N GLY A 367 -12.24 29.49 13.17
CA GLY A 367 -11.20 28.56 12.72
C GLY A 367 -9.90 28.75 13.50
N ALA A 368 -9.23 27.66 13.81
CA ALA A 368 -7.91 27.59 14.42
C ALA A 368 -6.90 27.03 13.42
N GLY A 369 -6.20 27.89 12.69
CA GLY A 369 -5.23 27.50 11.67
C GLY A 369 -5.81 26.64 10.54
N HIS A 370 -7.12 26.65 10.38
CA HIS A 370 -7.82 25.80 9.42
C HIS A 370 -8.10 26.52 8.11
N ALA A 371 -8.17 25.76 6.99
CA ALA A 371 -8.50 26.29 5.69
C ALA A 371 -9.92 26.90 5.65
N PRO A 372 -10.14 28.01 4.93
CA PRO A 372 -11.45 28.65 4.87
C PRO A 372 -12.47 27.75 4.16
N PRO A 373 -13.73 27.67 4.63
CA PRO A 373 -14.79 26.97 3.93
C PRO A 373 -15.08 27.59 2.56
N LEU A 374 -15.66 26.79 1.67
CA LEU A 374 -16.04 27.21 0.33
C LEU A 374 -17.56 27.18 0.19
N VAL A 375 -18.17 28.29 -0.23
CA VAL A 375 -19.58 28.38 -0.59
C VAL A 375 -19.73 28.06 -2.07
N ILE A 376 -20.65 27.17 -2.41
CA ILE A 376 -20.93 26.71 -3.77
C ILE A 376 -22.42 26.94 -4.07
N GLY A 377 -22.71 27.78 -5.01
CA GLY A 377 -24.07 28.12 -5.41
C GLY A 377 -24.20 28.41 -6.89
N ASP A 378 -25.41 28.79 -7.32
CA ASP A 378 -25.68 29.17 -8.73
C ASP A 378 -25.11 30.53 -9.08
N ARG A 379 -24.99 31.42 -8.11
CA ARG A 379 -24.58 32.81 -8.31
C ARG A 379 -23.16 33.10 -7.85
N ARG A 380 -22.65 32.31 -6.93
CA ARG A 380 -21.31 32.48 -6.37
C ARG A 380 -20.63 31.15 -6.11
N THR A 381 -19.34 31.14 -6.23
CA THR A 381 -18.43 30.15 -5.68
C THR A 381 -17.29 30.93 -5.07
N GLU A 382 -17.17 30.92 -3.74
CA GLU A 382 -16.21 31.80 -3.06
C GLU A 382 -15.78 31.21 -1.72
N PHE A 383 -14.53 31.45 -1.33
CA PHE A 383 -14.07 31.14 0.01
C PHE A 383 -14.67 32.10 1.03
N VAL A 384 -15.04 31.56 2.19
CA VAL A 384 -15.46 32.39 3.33
C VAL A 384 -14.24 33.11 3.88
N GLU A 385 -14.30 34.43 3.96
CA GLU A 385 -13.22 35.22 4.53
C GLU A 385 -13.15 34.98 6.05
N THR A 386 -12.33 34.03 6.46
CA THR A 386 -12.02 33.76 7.87
C THR A 386 -10.77 34.52 8.30
N SER A 387 -10.73 34.94 9.56
CA SER A 387 -9.53 35.56 10.10
C SER A 387 -8.41 34.55 10.23
N LEU A 388 -7.18 34.96 9.95
CA LEU A 388 -6.00 34.17 10.20
C LEU A 388 -5.84 33.96 11.69
N SER A 389 -5.81 32.71 12.13
CA SER A 389 -5.53 32.30 13.51
C SER A 389 -4.52 31.19 13.51
N ALA A 390 -3.81 31.04 14.63
CA ALA A 390 -2.86 29.93 14.79
C ALA A 390 -3.61 28.60 15.01
N PRO A 391 -3.02 27.47 14.59
CA PRO A 391 -3.46 26.17 15.04
C PRO A 391 -3.52 26.04 16.56
N LEU A 392 -4.40 25.23 17.08
CA LEU A 392 -4.49 24.87 18.49
C LEU A 392 -3.16 24.26 18.97
N GLY A 393 -2.78 24.55 20.20
CA GLY A 393 -1.55 24.06 20.82
C GLY A 393 -0.28 24.83 20.44
N MET A 394 -0.36 25.85 19.59
CA MET A 394 0.83 26.61 19.14
C MET A 394 1.08 27.91 19.91
N LEU A 395 0.06 28.57 20.39
CA LEU A 395 0.18 29.86 21.06
C LEU A 395 -0.37 29.81 22.49
N SER A 396 0.29 30.50 23.41
CA SER A 396 -0.15 30.61 24.82
C SER A 396 -1.45 31.42 25.02
N CYS A 397 -1.73 32.32 24.09
CA CYS A 397 -2.98 33.06 23.99
C CYS A 397 -3.51 32.88 22.59
N TRP A 398 -4.53 32.02 22.45
CA TRP A 398 -5.19 31.79 21.18
C TRP A 398 -6.45 32.63 21.11
N GLU A 399 -6.60 33.37 20.03
CA GLU A 399 -7.80 34.15 19.75
C GLU A 399 -8.09 34.05 18.24
N ALA A 400 -9.35 33.93 17.87
CA ALA A 400 -9.82 34.10 16.51
C ALA A 400 -11.19 34.75 16.54
N PRO A 401 -11.45 35.81 15.76
CA PRO A 401 -12.81 36.33 15.62
C PRO A 401 -13.69 35.33 14.87
N SER A 402 -14.95 35.25 15.27
CA SER A 402 -15.97 34.53 14.52
C SER A 402 -16.38 35.31 13.25
N VAL A 403 -16.83 34.57 12.28
CA VAL A 403 -17.39 35.11 11.03
C VAL A 403 -18.83 34.63 10.90
N GLU A 404 -19.71 35.51 10.50
CA GLU A 404 -21.10 35.19 10.17
C GLU A 404 -21.28 35.01 8.67
N LEU A 405 -21.95 33.92 8.27
CA LEU A 405 -22.26 33.56 6.91
C LEU A 405 -23.78 33.31 6.78
N SER A 406 -24.40 33.88 5.76
CA SER A 406 -25.80 33.61 5.44
C SER A 406 -25.90 32.94 4.06
N PRO A 407 -25.99 31.60 4.02
CA PRO A 407 -26.13 30.87 2.78
C PRO A 407 -27.50 31.18 2.12
N ALA A 408 -27.50 31.41 0.82
CA ALA A 408 -28.74 31.50 0.07
C ALA A 408 -29.39 30.10 -0.07
N PRO A 409 -30.73 30.04 -0.33
CA PRO A 409 -31.38 28.75 -0.59
C PRO A 409 -30.68 27.99 -1.73
N GLY A 410 -30.34 26.73 -1.47
CA GLY A 410 -29.67 25.85 -2.43
C GLY A 410 -28.15 25.97 -2.43
N GLU A 411 -27.53 26.86 -1.68
CA GLU A 411 -26.08 26.92 -1.55
C GLU A 411 -25.55 25.80 -0.65
N THR A 412 -24.40 25.27 -1.03
CA THR A 412 -23.64 24.27 -0.27
C THR A 412 -22.41 24.93 0.35
N VAL A 413 -22.24 24.77 1.65
CA VAL A 413 -21.01 25.13 2.36
C VAL A 413 -20.16 23.88 2.47
N LEU A 414 -18.95 23.92 1.89
CA LEU A 414 -17.99 22.81 1.88
C LEU A 414 -16.87 23.12 2.87
N LEU A 415 -16.74 22.26 3.89
CA LEU A 415 -15.66 22.23 4.83
C LEU A 415 -14.72 21.08 4.43
N TYR A 416 -13.42 21.24 4.57
CA TYR A 416 -12.45 20.24 4.13
C TYR A 416 -11.13 20.39 4.89
N THR A 417 -10.39 19.32 5.04
CA THR A 417 -9.04 19.33 5.61
C THR A 417 -7.98 19.64 4.56
N ASP A 418 -6.85 20.17 4.98
CA ASP A 418 -5.74 20.56 4.10
C ASP A 418 -5.09 19.39 3.37
N GLY A 419 -5.27 18.16 3.84
CA GLY A 419 -4.87 16.96 3.13
C GLY A 419 -5.47 16.85 1.73
N LEU A 420 -6.68 17.37 1.51
CA LEU A 420 -7.26 17.49 0.16
C LEU A 420 -6.40 18.33 -0.77
N LEU A 421 -5.88 19.44 -0.27
CA LEU A 421 -5.04 20.36 -1.06
C LEU A 421 -3.63 19.80 -1.26
N ARG A 422 -3.03 19.24 -0.20
CA ARG A 422 -1.67 18.69 -0.24
C ARG A 422 -1.56 17.49 -1.19
N ARG A 423 -2.58 16.65 -1.27
CA ARG A 423 -2.61 15.53 -2.23
C ARG A 423 -2.60 15.94 -3.70
N THR A 424 -2.90 17.21 -4.02
CA THR A 424 -2.75 17.70 -5.40
C THR A 424 -1.29 17.76 -5.85
N GLY A 425 -0.33 17.78 -4.93
CA GLY A 425 1.09 17.98 -5.20
C GLY A 425 1.46 19.40 -5.63
N ASP A 426 0.49 20.31 -5.68
CA ASP A 426 0.70 21.70 -6.06
C ASP A 426 1.14 22.57 -4.88
N ALA A 427 1.73 23.74 -5.18
CA ALA A 427 1.88 24.77 -4.17
C ALA A 427 0.49 25.23 -3.67
N MET A 428 0.38 25.59 -2.38
CA MET A 428 -0.88 25.82 -1.70
C MET A 428 -1.80 26.81 -2.44
N ASP A 429 -1.27 27.93 -2.94
CA ASP A 429 -2.05 28.92 -3.70
C ASP A 429 -2.68 28.33 -4.96
N ARG A 430 -1.94 27.46 -5.68
CA ARG A 430 -2.45 26.77 -6.85
C ARG A 430 -3.49 25.71 -6.47
N ALA A 431 -3.27 25.00 -5.36
CA ALA A 431 -4.22 24.02 -4.85
C ALA A 431 -5.56 24.68 -4.49
N PHE A 432 -5.55 25.84 -3.84
CA PHE A 432 -6.75 26.63 -3.58
C PHE A 432 -7.45 27.08 -4.89
N ALA A 433 -6.69 27.56 -5.86
CA ALA A 433 -7.25 27.95 -7.15
C ALA A 433 -7.89 26.76 -7.88
N ARG A 434 -7.28 25.57 -7.83
CA ARG A 434 -7.83 24.33 -8.38
C ARG A 434 -9.09 23.90 -7.64
N LEU A 435 -9.11 23.97 -6.31
CA LEU A 435 -10.31 23.68 -5.52
C LEU A 435 -11.46 24.60 -5.89
N HIS A 436 -11.20 25.90 -5.98
CA HIS A 436 -12.21 26.87 -6.43
C HIS A 436 -12.73 26.55 -7.83
N ALA A 437 -11.84 26.27 -8.79
CA ALA A 437 -12.22 25.90 -10.15
C ALA A 437 -13.03 24.59 -10.20
N ALA A 438 -12.65 23.59 -9.42
CA ALA A 438 -13.38 22.33 -9.30
C ALA A 438 -14.80 22.56 -8.77
N ALA A 439 -14.93 23.34 -7.71
CA ALA A 439 -16.23 23.69 -7.12
C ALA A 439 -17.11 24.51 -8.07
N ALA A 440 -16.53 25.50 -8.77
CA ALA A 440 -17.25 26.30 -9.75
C ALA A 440 -17.74 25.47 -10.96
N SER A 441 -17.02 24.41 -11.30
CA SER A 441 -17.35 23.50 -12.41
C SER A 441 -18.42 22.46 -12.10
N VAL A 442 -18.95 22.41 -10.87
CA VAL A 442 -20.03 21.47 -10.50
C VAL A 442 -21.24 21.66 -11.41
N PRO A 443 -21.70 20.61 -12.11
CA PRO A 443 -22.86 20.68 -12.98
C PRO A 443 -24.12 21.16 -12.22
N LYS A 444 -24.97 21.98 -12.83
CA LYS A 444 -26.20 22.45 -12.19
C LYS A 444 -27.10 21.31 -11.70
N ALA A 445 -27.15 20.22 -12.46
CA ALA A 445 -27.93 19.02 -12.06
C ALA A 445 -27.46 18.41 -10.74
N ASP A 446 -26.17 18.50 -10.45
CA ASP A 446 -25.55 17.89 -9.27
C ASP A 446 -25.55 18.80 -8.04
N ARG A 447 -25.79 20.12 -8.22
CA ARG A 447 -25.79 21.09 -7.10
C ARG A 447 -26.91 20.88 -6.09
N GLY A 448 -27.95 20.13 -6.48
CA GLY A 448 -29.05 19.76 -5.60
C GLY A 448 -28.70 18.68 -4.58
N ASP A 449 -27.57 17.99 -4.74
CA ASP A 449 -27.09 16.92 -3.86
C ASP A 449 -25.69 17.24 -3.32
N PRO A 450 -25.52 17.48 -2.00
CA PRO A 450 -24.22 17.76 -1.41
C PRO A 450 -23.21 16.59 -1.59
N GLY A 451 -23.71 15.36 -1.72
CA GLY A 451 -22.87 14.19 -2.01
C GLY A 451 -22.29 14.25 -3.43
N ALA A 452 -23.12 14.60 -4.42
CA ALA A 452 -22.68 14.78 -5.80
C ALA A 452 -21.68 15.94 -5.95
N VAL A 453 -21.89 17.03 -5.19
CA VAL A 453 -20.94 18.16 -5.13
C VAL A 453 -19.58 17.69 -4.59
N ALA A 454 -19.56 16.98 -3.46
CA ALA A 454 -18.32 16.46 -2.87
C ALA A 454 -17.60 15.48 -3.81
N ASP A 455 -18.34 14.59 -4.48
CA ASP A 455 -17.77 13.63 -5.43
C ASP A 455 -17.19 14.31 -6.67
N HIS A 456 -17.86 15.35 -7.17
CA HIS A 456 -17.35 16.12 -8.31
C HIS A 456 -16.04 16.83 -7.95
N VAL A 457 -15.99 17.49 -6.79
CA VAL A 457 -14.78 18.17 -6.31
C VAL A 457 -13.63 17.19 -6.18
N LEU A 458 -13.86 16.03 -5.54
CA LEU A 458 -12.84 14.98 -5.38
C LEU A 458 -12.31 14.47 -6.72
N ARG A 459 -13.20 14.07 -7.64
CA ARG A 459 -12.79 13.56 -8.96
C ARG A 459 -12.02 14.58 -9.79
N THR A 460 -12.37 15.87 -9.64
CA THR A 460 -11.71 16.94 -10.39
C THR A 460 -10.34 17.28 -9.84
N LEU A 461 -10.17 17.26 -8.51
CA LEU A 461 -8.90 17.55 -7.86
C LEU A 461 -7.93 16.36 -7.92
N LEU A 462 -8.45 15.15 -7.73
CA LEU A 462 -7.70 13.91 -7.59
C LEU A 462 -8.20 12.89 -8.63
N PRO A 463 -7.91 13.07 -9.92
CA PRO A 463 -8.42 12.24 -11.00
C PRO A 463 -7.92 10.79 -10.92
N GLU A 464 -6.76 10.56 -10.32
CA GLU A 464 -6.20 9.22 -10.07
C GLU A 464 -6.86 8.51 -8.86
N GLY A 465 -7.80 9.21 -8.21
CA GLY A 465 -8.51 8.68 -7.05
C GLY A 465 -7.77 8.87 -5.74
N LEU A 466 -8.34 8.31 -4.69
CA LEU A 466 -7.78 8.27 -3.34
C LEU A 466 -7.20 6.88 -3.09
N ASP A 467 -6.12 6.51 -3.79
CA ASP A 467 -5.45 5.23 -3.58
C ASP A 467 -4.82 5.23 -2.18
N PRO A 468 -5.24 4.29 -1.29
CA PRO A 468 -4.64 4.16 0.03
C PRO A 468 -3.19 3.66 0.01
N ALA A 469 -2.71 3.10 -1.11
CA ALA A 469 -1.35 2.59 -1.24
C ALA A 469 -0.32 3.69 -1.52
N VAL A 470 -0.76 4.88 -1.93
CA VAL A 470 0.13 6.02 -2.15
C VAL A 470 0.24 6.82 -0.86
N ASP A 471 1.47 7.13 -0.45
CA ASP A 471 1.75 8.01 0.70
C ASP A 471 0.93 9.29 0.57
N GLY A 472 -0.10 9.42 1.38
CA GLY A 472 -1.02 10.53 1.35
C GLY A 472 -1.60 10.82 2.71
N GLU A 473 -1.84 12.11 2.95
CA GLU A 473 -2.53 12.57 4.15
C GLU A 473 -4.00 12.14 4.12
N ASP A 474 -4.64 12.15 5.26
CA ASP A 474 -6.09 11.99 5.35
C ASP A 474 -6.80 13.05 4.52
N VAL A 475 -8.00 12.74 4.06
CA VAL A 475 -8.85 13.68 3.34
C VAL A 475 -10.25 13.64 3.93
N VAL A 476 -10.75 14.80 4.31
CA VAL A 476 -12.13 15.02 4.75
C VAL A 476 -12.77 16.10 3.90
N LEU A 477 -13.99 15.84 3.45
CA LEU A 477 -14.92 16.83 2.94
C LEU A 477 -16.25 16.65 3.67
N LEU A 478 -16.78 17.73 4.22
CA LEU A 478 -18.11 17.82 4.80
C LEU A 478 -18.90 18.89 4.07
N ALA A 479 -19.95 18.49 3.38
CA ALA A 479 -20.81 19.37 2.59
C ALA A 479 -22.16 19.55 3.30
N ALA A 480 -22.57 20.81 3.48
CA ALA A 480 -23.84 21.18 4.09
C ALA A 480 -24.62 22.09 3.10
N ARG A 481 -25.70 21.56 2.53
CA ARG A 481 -26.57 22.31 1.58
C ARG A 481 -27.79 22.85 2.32
N PHE A 482 -27.99 24.14 2.27
CA PHE A 482 -29.10 24.85 2.93
C PHE A 482 -30.31 24.96 1.96
N GLU A 483 -31.51 24.64 2.49
CA GLU A 483 -32.75 24.64 1.73
C GLU A 483 -33.45 26.02 1.66
#